data_9f1d626bcb584747c588d8dbd72faab9
#
_entry.id   9f1d626bcb584747c588d8dbd72faab9
#
_cell.length_a   1.000
_cell.length_b   1.000
_cell.length_c   1.000
_cell.angle_alpha   90.00
_cell.angle_beta   90.00
_cell.angle_gamma   90.00
#
_symmetry.space_group_name_H-M   'P 1'
#
loop_
_entity.id
_entity.type
_entity.pdbx_description
1 polymer ?
#
loop_
_entity_poly.entity_id
_entity_poly.type
_entity_poly.pdbx_seq_one_letter_code
_entity_poly.pdbx_strand_id
1 'polypeptide(L)'
;MPRVLIIQEDPAVLALMRHGLVRRGYEVDSARSAHEAMDRLKTERPDLVVSDVQLEDARGDLLLGAVGAHFPEVACLLVTSGPTSRSSFGGISVLRKPWDIVHFVERVCTELDKRAARIQADSASVS
;
A
#
# COMPACT_ATOMS: atom_id res chain seq x y z
N MET A 1 16.51 -1.80 2.51
CA MET A 1 15.36 -2.69 2.26
C MET A 1 14.08 -1.88 2.28
N PRO A 2 13.20 -2.05 1.31
CA PRO A 2 11.95 -1.31 1.32
C PRO A 2 11.08 -1.67 2.52
N ARG A 3 10.33 -0.70 2.98
CA ARG A 3 9.40 -0.86 4.09
C ARG A 3 7.98 -0.70 3.58
N VAL A 4 7.12 -1.65 3.93
CA VAL A 4 5.71 -1.68 3.51
C VAL A 4 4.83 -1.59 4.76
N LEU A 5 3.88 -0.67 4.75
CA LEU A 5 2.84 -0.59 5.78
C LEU A 5 1.57 -1.22 5.23
N ILE A 6 1.06 -2.24 5.91
CA ILE A 6 -0.18 -2.92 5.52
C ILE A 6 -1.29 -2.50 6.46
N ILE A 7 -2.38 -1.98 5.90
CA ILE A 7 -3.57 -1.63 6.66
C ILE A 7 -4.63 -2.68 6.38
N GLN A 8 -4.82 -3.60 7.32
CA GLN A 8 -5.68 -4.76 7.16
C GLN A 8 -6.24 -5.18 8.50
N GLU A 9 -7.56 -5.36 8.58
CA GLU A 9 -8.23 -5.75 9.82
C GLU A 9 -8.24 -7.26 10.02
N ASP A 10 -8.30 -8.03 8.94
CA ASP A 10 -8.34 -9.48 9.02
C ASP A 10 -6.96 -10.03 9.35
N PRO A 11 -6.78 -10.64 10.53
CA PRO A 11 -5.44 -11.12 10.93
C PRO A 11 -4.92 -12.26 10.06
N ALA A 12 -5.79 -13.07 9.47
CA ALA A 12 -5.36 -14.16 8.58
C ALA A 12 -4.82 -13.59 7.26
N VAL A 13 -5.51 -12.62 6.69
CA VAL A 13 -5.07 -11.95 5.46
C VAL A 13 -3.78 -11.18 5.72
N LEU A 14 -3.71 -10.48 6.84
CA LEU A 14 -2.50 -9.74 7.22
C LEU A 14 -1.30 -10.70 7.36
N ALA A 15 -1.48 -11.84 8.01
CA ALA A 15 -0.41 -12.80 8.19
C ALA A 15 0.10 -13.34 6.85
N LEU A 16 -0.83 -13.62 5.92
CA LEU A 16 -0.47 -14.09 4.58
C LEU A 16 0.34 -13.04 3.82
N MET A 17 -0.13 -11.81 3.81
CA MET A 17 0.56 -10.70 3.14
C MET A 17 1.94 -10.47 3.74
N ARG A 18 2.03 -10.41 5.06
CA ARG A 18 3.30 -10.21 5.77
C ARG A 18 4.29 -11.31 5.43
N HIS A 19 3.84 -12.56 5.49
CA HIS A 19 4.70 -13.71 5.20
C HIS A 19 5.31 -13.61 3.80
N GLY A 20 4.50 -13.30 2.80
CA GLY A 20 4.97 -13.19 1.42
C GLY A 20 5.99 -12.06 1.24
N LEU A 21 5.74 -10.91 1.85
CA LEU A 21 6.64 -9.76 1.72
C LEU A 21 7.94 -9.95 2.51
N VAL A 22 7.87 -10.51 3.71
CA VAL A 22 9.06 -10.77 4.52
C VAL A 22 9.97 -11.78 3.81
N ARG A 23 9.40 -12.79 3.18
CA ARG A 23 10.19 -13.76 2.40
C ARG A 23 10.89 -13.11 1.22
N ARG A 24 10.34 -12.02 0.69
CA ARG A 24 10.96 -11.27 -0.40
C ARG A 24 12.04 -10.31 0.10
N GLY A 25 12.21 -10.17 1.41
CA GLY A 25 13.22 -9.31 1.99
C GLY A 25 12.72 -7.92 2.39
N TYR A 26 11.43 -7.69 2.35
CA TYR A 26 10.86 -6.39 2.76
C TYR A 26 10.62 -6.33 4.26
N GLU A 27 10.76 -5.13 4.82
CA GLU A 27 10.33 -4.84 6.18
C GLU A 27 8.83 -4.53 6.15
N VAL A 28 8.07 -5.10 7.08
CA VAL A 28 6.62 -4.96 7.10
C VAL A 28 6.16 -4.45 8.46
N ASP A 29 5.43 -3.35 8.44
CA ASP A 29 4.66 -2.86 9.57
C ASP A 29 3.17 -3.04 9.25
N SER A 30 2.33 -3.00 10.26
CA SER A 30 0.90 -3.12 10.05
C SER A 30 0.12 -2.13 10.90
N ALA A 31 -1.07 -1.80 10.42
CA ALA A 31 -2.05 -1.00 11.14
C ALA A 31 -3.43 -1.63 10.93
N ARG A 32 -4.30 -1.52 11.92
CA ARG A 32 -5.64 -2.11 11.84
C ARG A 32 -6.70 -1.10 11.44
N SER A 33 -6.35 0.18 11.44
CA SER A 33 -7.29 1.25 11.15
C SER A 33 -6.60 2.40 10.42
N ALA A 34 -7.39 3.28 9.83
CA ALA A 34 -6.86 4.49 9.20
C ALA A 34 -6.16 5.39 10.22
N HIS A 35 -6.74 5.52 11.41
CA HIS A 35 -6.17 6.33 12.48
C HIS A 35 -4.77 5.84 12.88
N GLU A 36 -4.64 4.53 13.12
CA GLU A 36 -3.35 3.94 13.46
C GLU A 36 -2.33 4.11 12.33
N ALA A 37 -2.79 3.94 11.09
CA ALA A 37 -1.93 4.11 9.91
C ALA A 37 -1.36 5.53 9.83
N MET A 38 -2.20 6.54 10.03
CA MET A 38 -1.75 7.93 9.98
C MET A 38 -0.75 8.24 11.10
N ASP A 39 -0.94 7.67 12.29
CA ASP A 39 0.01 7.83 13.38
C ASP A 39 1.37 7.23 13.02
N ARG A 40 1.37 6.05 12.41
CA ARG A 40 2.62 5.42 11.98
C ARG A 40 3.32 6.21 10.88
N LEU A 41 2.57 6.77 9.95
CA LEU A 41 3.12 7.60 8.89
C LEU A 41 3.82 8.86 9.40
N LYS A 42 3.36 9.39 10.51
CA LYS A 42 3.98 10.58 11.12
C LYS A 42 5.33 10.26 11.75
N THR A 43 5.50 9.07 12.28
CA THR A 43 6.72 8.68 13.00
C THR A 43 7.72 7.97 12.13
N GLU A 44 7.26 7.16 11.18
CA GLU A 44 8.14 6.36 10.36
C GLU A 44 7.52 6.17 8.98
N ARG A 45 8.13 6.79 7.97
CA ARG A 45 7.60 6.76 6.60
C ARG A 45 7.92 5.46 5.90
N PRO A 46 6.91 4.71 5.44
CA PRO A 46 7.14 3.55 4.59
C PRO A 46 7.45 3.97 3.16
N ASP A 47 7.91 3.01 2.36
CA ASP A 47 8.06 3.20 0.92
C ASP A 47 6.74 2.96 0.18
N LEU A 48 5.91 2.09 0.73
CA LEU A 48 4.61 1.73 0.16
C LEU A 48 3.59 1.51 1.27
N VAL A 49 2.37 2.00 1.03
CA VAL A 49 1.21 1.70 1.88
C VAL A 49 0.24 0.84 1.09
N VAL A 50 -0.14 -0.30 1.67
CA VAL A 50 -1.17 -1.20 1.13
C VAL A 50 -2.39 -1.10 2.02
N SER A 51 -3.57 -0.84 1.45
CA SER A 51 -4.80 -0.75 2.22
C SER A 51 -5.93 -1.52 1.58
N ASP A 52 -6.75 -2.15 2.41
CA ASP A 52 -8.06 -2.66 2.00
C ASP A 52 -8.98 -1.47 1.67
N VAL A 53 -9.95 -1.70 0.80
CA VAL A 53 -10.95 -0.69 0.45
C VAL A 53 -11.79 -0.31 1.67
N GLN A 54 -12.21 -1.29 2.46
CA GLN A 54 -13.05 -1.06 3.62
C GLN A 54 -12.26 -1.25 4.90
N LEU A 55 -12.18 -0.18 5.69
CA LEU A 55 -11.58 -0.19 7.01
C LEU A 55 -12.68 0.10 8.03
N GLU A 56 -12.43 -0.25 9.27
CA GLU A 56 -13.39 -0.06 10.36
C GLU A 56 -13.77 1.41 10.54
N ASP A 57 -12.80 2.31 10.41
CA ASP A 57 -12.98 3.73 10.68
C ASP A 57 -12.95 4.62 9.43
N ALA A 58 -12.73 4.06 8.24
CA ALA A 58 -12.65 4.87 7.01
C ALA A 58 -12.70 3.99 5.77
N ARG A 59 -12.74 4.63 4.62
CA ARG A 59 -12.55 3.96 3.33
C ARG A 59 -11.08 4.02 2.94
N GLY A 60 -10.53 2.88 2.53
CA GLY A 60 -9.12 2.78 2.17
C GLY A 60 -8.73 3.63 0.98
N ASP A 61 -9.62 3.78 -0.02
CA ASP A 61 -9.34 4.64 -1.17
C ASP A 61 -9.20 6.11 -0.78
N LEU A 62 -10.03 6.58 0.15
CA LEU A 62 -9.92 7.95 0.66
C LEU A 62 -8.66 8.13 1.49
N LEU A 63 -8.33 7.14 2.30
CA LEU A 63 -7.09 7.17 3.09
C LEU A 63 -5.87 7.26 2.18
N LEU A 64 -5.79 6.42 1.15
CA LEU A 64 -4.66 6.44 0.24
C LEU A 64 -4.58 7.72 -0.57
N GLY A 65 -5.74 8.31 -0.91
CA GLY A 65 -5.77 9.63 -1.53
C GLY A 65 -5.14 10.69 -0.64
N ALA A 66 -5.45 10.66 0.66
CA ALA A 66 -4.86 11.59 1.64
C ALA A 66 -3.35 11.34 1.82
N VAL A 67 -2.95 10.07 1.84
CA VAL A 67 -1.52 9.71 1.92
C VAL A 67 -0.77 10.27 0.70
N GLY A 68 -1.31 10.10 -0.48
CA GLY A 68 -0.69 10.62 -1.70
C GLY A 68 -0.58 12.14 -1.73
N ALA A 69 -1.56 12.84 -1.13
CA ALA A 69 -1.54 14.30 -1.04
C ALA A 69 -0.52 14.82 -0.04
N HIS A 70 -0.41 14.17 1.12
CA HIS A 70 0.46 14.62 2.22
C HIS A 70 1.87 14.03 2.17
N PHE A 71 2.02 12.85 1.58
CA PHE A 71 3.29 12.14 1.49
C PHE A 71 3.51 11.64 0.05
N PRO A 72 3.76 12.56 -0.89
CA PRO A 72 3.81 12.19 -2.31
C PRO A 72 4.93 11.20 -2.67
N GLU A 73 5.93 11.06 -1.81
CA GLU A 73 7.02 10.10 -2.01
C GLU A 73 6.62 8.67 -1.64
N VAL A 74 5.47 8.47 -0.99
CA VAL A 74 5.00 7.14 -0.58
C VAL A 74 4.12 6.56 -1.68
N ALA A 75 4.43 5.34 -2.13
CA ALA A 75 3.58 4.64 -3.09
C ALA A 75 2.36 4.07 -2.38
N CYS A 76 1.27 3.93 -3.11
CA CYS A 76 0.00 3.44 -2.55
C CYS A 76 -0.56 2.31 -3.41
N LEU A 77 -1.06 1.26 -2.76
CA LEU A 77 -1.73 0.15 -3.42
C LEU A 77 -3.01 -0.19 -2.67
N LEU A 78 -4.13 -0.14 -3.37
CA LEU A 78 -5.43 -0.52 -2.83
C LEU A 78 -5.70 -1.97 -3.18
N VAL A 79 -6.15 -2.75 -2.23
CA VAL A 79 -6.44 -4.19 -2.41
C VAL A 79 -7.92 -4.41 -2.14
N THR A 80 -8.62 -5.08 -3.06
CA THR A 80 -10.02 -5.41 -2.82
C THR A 80 -10.11 -6.71 -2.03
N SER A 81 -10.84 -6.70 -0.93
CA SER A 81 -11.06 -7.87 -0.10
C SER A 81 -12.34 -8.63 -0.48
N GLY A 82 -13.15 -8.05 -1.37
CA GLY A 82 -14.37 -8.66 -1.86
C GLY A 82 -14.77 -8.08 -3.20
N PRO A 83 -15.90 -8.53 -3.76
CA PRO A 83 -16.37 -7.98 -5.03
C PRO A 83 -16.66 -6.48 -4.91
N THR A 84 -16.31 -5.75 -5.97
CA THR A 84 -16.63 -4.33 -6.04
C THR A 84 -17.12 -4.00 -7.45
N SER A 85 -18.14 -3.15 -7.53
CA SER A 85 -18.65 -2.65 -8.79
C SER A 85 -17.89 -1.42 -9.28
N ARG A 86 -17.02 -0.84 -8.46
CA ARG A 86 -16.27 0.35 -8.86
C ARG A 86 -15.19 -0.02 -9.86
N SER A 87 -15.15 0.73 -10.94
CA SER A 87 -14.17 0.52 -12.01
C SER A 87 -12.84 1.24 -11.76
N SER A 88 -12.87 2.30 -10.93
CA SER A 88 -11.65 3.04 -10.62
C SER A 88 -11.74 3.68 -9.23
N PHE A 89 -10.60 4.06 -8.69
CA PHE A 89 -10.48 4.68 -7.38
C PHE A 89 -9.58 5.91 -7.48
N GLY A 90 -9.95 6.84 -8.37
CA GLY A 90 -9.27 8.13 -8.45
C GLY A 90 -7.81 8.06 -8.88
N GLY A 91 -7.44 7.11 -9.71
CA GLY A 91 -6.06 6.97 -10.19
C GLY A 91 -5.13 6.19 -9.26
N ILE A 92 -5.63 5.71 -8.13
CA ILE A 92 -4.85 4.87 -7.22
C ILE A 92 -4.66 3.49 -7.84
N SER A 93 -3.45 2.93 -7.72
CA SER A 93 -3.19 1.55 -8.15
C SER A 93 -4.04 0.57 -7.35
N VAL A 94 -4.68 -0.38 -8.03
CA VAL A 94 -5.61 -1.32 -7.39
C VAL A 94 -5.25 -2.74 -7.77
N LEU A 95 -5.19 -3.62 -6.77
CA LEU A 95 -5.12 -5.07 -6.98
C LEU A 95 -6.50 -5.64 -6.69
N ARG A 96 -7.18 -6.14 -7.73
CA ARG A 96 -8.55 -6.62 -7.65
C ARG A 96 -8.61 -8.13 -7.48
N LYS A 97 -9.58 -8.60 -6.71
CA LYS A 97 -9.87 -10.04 -6.63
C LYS A 97 -10.32 -10.57 -8.00
N PRO A 98 -9.98 -11.82 -8.35
CA PRO A 98 -9.20 -12.76 -7.52
C PRO A 98 -7.70 -12.47 -7.57
N TRP A 99 -7.04 -12.56 -6.43
CA TRP A 99 -5.59 -12.47 -6.35
C TRP A 99 -5.08 -13.50 -5.34
N ASP A 100 -3.85 -13.96 -5.52
CA ASP A 100 -3.17 -14.85 -4.59
C ASP A 100 -1.91 -14.17 -4.07
N ILE A 101 -1.20 -14.85 -3.18
CA ILE A 101 -0.01 -14.26 -2.55
C ILE A 101 1.09 -13.93 -3.56
N VAL A 102 1.22 -14.74 -4.62
CA VAL A 102 2.22 -14.48 -5.66
C VAL A 102 1.89 -13.19 -6.41
N HIS A 103 0.64 -13.02 -6.82
CA HIS A 103 0.19 -11.80 -7.49
C HIS A 103 0.34 -10.57 -6.59
N PHE A 104 0.02 -10.72 -5.31
CA PHE A 104 0.16 -9.64 -4.36
C PHE A 104 1.62 -9.19 -4.23
N VAL A 105 2.54 -10.13 -4.01
CA VAL A 105 3.96 -9.83 -3.87
C VAL A 105 4.53 -9.20 -5.15
N GLU A 106 4.18 -9.74 -6.31
CA GLU A 106 4.60 -9.19 -7.59
C GLU A 106 4.10 -7.77 -7.78
N ARG A 107 2.85 -7.50 -7.39
CA ARG A 107 2.29 -6.17 -7.52
C ARG A 107 2.97 -5.16 -6.60
N VAL A 108 3.31 -5.58 -5.38
CA VAL A 108 4.08 -4.73 -4.46
C VAL A 108 5.44 -4.40 -5.06
N CYS A 109 6.13 -5.39 -5.61
CA CYS A 109 7.41 -5.16 -6.28
C CYS A 109 7.28 -4.17 -7.42
N THR A 110 6.25 -4.31 -8.26
CA THR A 110 6.00 -3.41 -9.39
C THR A 110 5.77 -1.98 -8.90
N GLU A 111 4.97 -1.79 -7.87
CA GLU A 111 4.70 -0.45 -7.35
C GLU A 111 5.94 0.19 -6.73
N LEU A 112 6.78 -0.59 -6.07
CA LEU A 112 8.04 -0.10 -5.52
C LEU A 112 9.03 0.27 -6.63
N ASP A 113 9.07 -0.51 -7.71
CA ASP A 113 9.92 -0.20 -8.87
C ASP A 113 9.47 1.09 -9.55
N LYS A 114 8.17 1.28 -9.72
CA LYS A 114 7.62 2.52 -10.28
C LYS A 114 7.96 3.72 -9.40
N ARG A 115 7.87 3.56 -8.09
CA ARG A 115 8.24 4.62 -7.14
C ARG A 115 9.71 4.99 -7.27
N ALA A 116 10.60 3.99 -7.33
CA ALA A 116 12.03 4.22 -7.46
C ALA A 116 12.36 4.95 -8.77
N ALA A 117 11.74 4.55 -9.87
CA ALA A 117 11.91 5.21 -11.16
C ALA A 117 11.42 6.65 -11.13
N ARG A 118 10.28 6.92 -10.49
CA ARG A 118 9.71 8.26 -10.38
C ARG A 118 10.62 9.17 -9.54
N ILE A 119 11.14 8.68 -8.43
CA ILE A 119 12.04 9.45 -7.57
C ILE A 119 13.33 9.76 -8.32
N GLN A 120 13.88 8.80 -9.05
CA GLN A 120 15.09 9.00 -9.83
C GLN A 120 14.87 10.02 -10.96
N ALA A 121 13.72 9.96 -11.63
CA ALA A 121 13.37 10.93 -12.67
C ALA A 121 13.26 12.34 -12.11
N ASP A 122 12.63 12.51 -10.95
CA ASP A 122 12.52 13.80 -10.28
C ASP A 122 13.90 14.35 -9.90
N SER A 123 14.79 13.50 -9.38
CA SER A 123 16.16 13.88 -9.05
C SER A 123 16.93 14.33 -10.29
N ALA A 124 16.77 13.64 -11.40
CA ALA A 124 17.43 13.99 -12.65
C ALA A 124 16.92 15.32 -13.21
N SER A 125 15.64 15.64 -13.02
CA SER A 125 15.06 16.87 -13.54
C SER A 125 15.46 18.11 -12.74
N VAL A 126 16.01 17.95 -11.56
CA VAL A 126 16.40 19.05 -10.67
C VAL A 126 17.83 19.55 -10.95
N SER A 127 18.60 18.80 -11.67
CA SER A 127 20.01 19.15 -11.95
C SER A 127 20.24 20.41 -12.80
#